data_d1adbb03299e96d505bf8ecf27da29c1
#
_entry.id   d1adbb03299e96d505bf8ecf27da29c1
#
_cell.length_a   1.000
_cell.length_b   1.000
_cell.length_c   1.000
_cell.angle_alpha   90.00
_cell.angle_beta   90.00
_cell.angle_gamma   90.00
#
_symmetry.space_group_name_H-M   'P 1'
#
loop_
_entity.id
_entity.type
_entity.pdbx_description
1 polymer ?
#
loop_
_entity_poly.entity_id
_entity_poly.type
_entity_poly.pdbx_seq_one_letter_code
_entity_poly.pdbx_strand_id
1 'polypeptide(L)'
;MALADHRSANPFESVLRAIALEFTELRFEPQLQIWDSGLWATVDLGDERAMLVLEAEGFAHHSSRTDLVRDCRLYTELTVWGWAILRFSWEDVMLHPERFRWAIHAWLERRAGRPVPPPPPA
;
A
#
# COMPACT_ATOMS: atom_id res chain seq x y z
N MET A 1 13.88 -3.76 23.10
CA MET A 1 13.12 -3.89 23.05
C MET A 1 12.27 -2.90 22.77
N ALA A 2 12.27 -2.15 23.36
CA ALA A 2 11.41 -1.13 23.25
C ALA A 2 11.37 -0.59 21.92
N LEU A 3 12.38 -0.56 21.26
CA LEU A 3 12.44 -0.01 20.08
C LEU A 3 11.64 -0.63 19.13
N ALA A 4 11.67 -1.82 19.08
CA ALA A 4 10.94 -2.53 18.16
C ALA A 4 9.55 -2.22 18.40
N ASP A 5 9.19 -2.08 19.58
CA ASP A 5 7.92 -1.82 19.94
C ASP A 5 7.41 -0.62 19.42
N HIS A 6 8.21 0.32 19.30
CA HIS A 6 7.84 1.54 18.88
C HIS A 6 7.17 1.44 17.58
N ARG A 7 7.66 0.66 16.67
CA ARG A 7 7.03 0.55 15.44
C ARG A 7 5.89 -0.35 15.52
N SER A 8 5.96 -1.34 16.32
CA SER A 8 4.89 -2.24 16.39
C SER A 8 3.79 -1.67 17.19
N ALA A 9 3.97 -0.53 17.78
CA ALA A 9 2.92 0.10 18.49
C ALA A 9 1.89 0.70 17.55
N ASN A 10 2.08 0.67 16.27
CA ASN A 10 1.08 1.16 15.35
C ASN A 10 0.24 -0.01 14.83
N PRO A 11 -0.93 -0.24 15.42
CA PRO A 11 -1.75 -1.39 15.04
C PRO A 11 -2.19 -1.33 13.59
N PHE A 12 -2.37 -0.15 13.05
CA PHE A 12 -2.80 0.04 11.69
C PHE A 12 -1.76 -0.57 10.75
N GLU A 13 -0.50 -0.24 10.91
CA GLU A 13 0.54 -0.79 10.07
C GLU A 13 0.74 -2.27 10.29
N SER A 14 0.54 -2.74 11.51
CA SER A 14 0.67 -4.15 11.81
C SER A 14 -0.41 -4.97 11.11
N VAL A 15 -1.63 -4.47 11.10
CA VAL A 15 -2.73 -5.15 10.44
C VAL A 15 -2.51 -5.11 8.92
N LEU A 16 -2.07 -3.99 8.40
CA LEU A 16 -1.79 -3.85 6.97
C LEU A 16 -0.77 -4.91 6.56
N ARG A 17 0.29 -5.05 7.31
CA ARG A 17 1.32 -6.03 7.01
C ARG A 17 0.83 -7.46 7.13
N ALA A 18 0.07 -7.75 8.16
CA ALA A 18 -0.44 -9.09 8.38
C ALA A 18 -1.32 -9.55 7.23
N ILE A 19 -2.19 -8.67 6.74
CA ILE A 19 -3.05 -9.00 5.61
C ILE A 19 -2.22 -9.16 4.35
N ALA A 20 -1.25 -8.29 4.15
CA ALA A 20 -0.38 -8.36 2.97
C ALA A 20 0.35 -9.70 2.91
N LEU A 21 0.74 -10.25 4.05
CA LEU A 21 1.45 -11.51 4.09
C LEU A 21 0.59 -12.73 3.69
N GLU A 22 -0.72 -12.55 3.62
CA GLU A 22 -1.61 -13.63 3.19
C GLU A 22 -1.44 -13.91 1.68
N PHE A 23 -0.91 -12.96 0.94
CA PHE A 23 -0.79 -13.09 -0.51
C PHE A 23 0.58 -13.62 -0.88
N THR A 24 0.72 -14.92 -0.92
CA THR A 24 2.01 -15.58 -1.08
C THR A 24 2.66 -15.38 -2.46
N GLU A 25 1.89 -14.89 -3.44
CA GLU A 25 2.44 -14.58 -4.75
C GLU A 25 3.24 -13.31 -4.70
N LEU A 26 3.08 -12.52 -3.64
CA LEU A 26 3.73 -11.23 -3.51
C LEU A 26 4.72 -11.25 -2.35
N ARG A 27 5.73 -10.40 -2.42
CA ARG A 27 6.71 -10.28 -1.35
C ARG A 27 6.84 -8.83 -1.01
N PHE A 28 6.00 -8.37 -0.11
CA PHE A 28 6.03 -6.98 0.30
C PHE A 28 7.16 -6.70 1.29
N GLU A 29 7.91 -5.64 1.02
CA GLU A 29 8.95 -5.16 1.92
C GLU A 29 8.48 -3.86 2.55
N PRO A 30 8.56 -3.74 3.87
CA PRO A 30 8.18 -2.49 4.52
C PRO A 30 9.22 -1.42 4.22
N GLN A 31 8.80 -0.21 4.06
CA GLN A 31 9.67 0.93 3.78
C GLN A 31 10.55 0.70 2.57
N LEU A 32 9.95 0.17 1.52
CA LEU A 32 10.68 -0.09 0.29
C LEU A 32 11.15 1.21 -0.35
N GLN A 33 12.41 1.27 -0.71
CA GLN A 33 12.95 2.42 -1.40
C GLN A 33 12.95 2.15 -2.91
N ILE A 34 12.36 3.04 -3.65
CA ILE A 34 12.24 2.90 -5.09
C ILE A 34 13.11 3.94 -5.77
N TRP A 35 13.96 3.49 -6.65
CA TRP A 35 14.83 4.36 -7.40
C TRP A 35 14.59 4.16 -8.87
N ASP A 36 14.40 5.21 -9.61
CA ASP A 36 14.30 5.11 -11.05
C ASP A 36 14.53 6.49 -11.65
N SER A 37 15.40 6.61 -12.57
CA SER A 37 15.61 7.80 -13.41
C SER A 37 15.23 9.14 -12.80
N GLY A 38 15.74 9.42 -11.66
CA GLY A 38 15.44 10.69 -11.00
C GLY A 38 14.33 10.60 -9.96
N LEU A 39 13.59 9.51 -9.94
CA LEU A 39 12.61 9.28 -8.89
C LEU A 39 13.29 8.56 -7.74
N TRP A 40 13.04 9.01 -6.54
CA TRP A 40 13.47 8.30 -5.35
C TRP A 40 12.36 8.43 -4.32
N ALA A 41 11.84 7.33 -3.88
CA ALA A 41 10.71 7.30 -2.98
C ALA A 41 10.83 6.20 -1.96
N THR A 42 10.25 6.41 -0.78
CA THR A 42 10.09 5.36 0.21
C THR A 42 8.61 5.15 0.40
N VAL A 43 8.15 3.92 0.26
CA VAL A 43 6.73 3.59 0.37
C VAL A 43 6.49 2.66 1.55
N ASP A 44 5.27 2.65 2.09
CA ASP A 44 4.95 1.85 3.28
C ASP A 44 5.22 0.37 3.07
N LEU A 45 4.69 -0.20 2.03
CA LEU A 45 4.94 -1.58 1.65
C LEU A 45 5.06 -1.64 0.14
N GLY A 46 5.99 -2.38 -0.36
CA GLY A 46 6.12 -2.54 -1.80
C GLY A 46 6.67 -3.87 -2.22
N ASP A 47 6.21 -4.37 -3.35
CA ASP A 47 6.74 -5.55 -3.99
C ASP A 47 7.45 -5.06 -5.25
N GLU A 48 8.76 -5.14 -5.28
CA GLU A 48 9.55 -4.62 -6.37
C GLU A 48 9.34 -5.39 -7.66
N ARG A 49 9.21 -6.67 -7.58
CA ARG A 49 9.02 -7.49 -8.79
C ARG A 49 7.68 -7.22 -9.42
N ALA A 50 6.65 -7.10 -8.62
CA ALA A 50 5.30 -6.86 -9.11
C ALA A 50 5.07 -5.39 -9.42
N MET A 51 5.93 -4.52 -8.91
CA MET A 51 5.79 -3.08 -9.02
C MET A 51 4.46 -2.63 -8.42
N LEU A 52 4.19 -3.11 -7.22
CA LEU A 52 2.96 -2.81 -6.50
C LEU A 52 3.29 -2.17 -5.16
N VAL A 53 2.65 -1.06 -4.87
CA VAL A 53 2.80 -0.35 -3.61
C VAL A 53 1.50 -0.37 -2.84
N LEU A 54 1.56 -0.64 -1.55
CA LEU A 54 0.42 -0.50 -0.66
C LEU A 54 0.73 0.65 0.29
N GLU A 55 -0.20 1.59 0.37
CA GLU A 55 -0.03 2.75 1.24
C GLU A 55 -1.16 2.85 2.25
N ALA A 56 -0.82 3.15 3.48
CA ALA A 56 -1.78 3.29 4.55
C ALA A 56 -2.00 4.76 4.86
N GLU A 57 -3.29 5.17 4.88
CA GLU A 57 -3.62 6.54 5.18
C GLU A 57 -4.24 6.61 6.54
N GLY A 58 -3.48 6.96 7.53
CA GLY A 58 -4.00 7.09 8.87
C GLY A 58 -4.57 8.45 9.10
N PHE A 59 -5.44 8.62 10.18
CA PHE A 59 -6.02 9.78 10.44
C PHE A 59 -5.06 10.82 10.66
N ALA A 60 -3.95 10.57 11.27
CA ALA A 60 -3.04 11.55 11.71
C ALA A 60 -2.29 12.18 10.59
N HIS A 61 -2.55 11.75 9.45
CA HIS A 61 -1.75 12.20 8.49
C HIS A 61 -2.25 13.28 7.77
N HIS A 62 -2.78 14.19 8.14
CA HIS A 62 -3.16 15.20 7.48
C HIS A 62 -2.54 16.16 7.48
N SER A 63 -2.44 16.66 6.96
CA SER A 63 -1.55 17.06 6.57
C SER A 63 -1.60 18.37 5.96
N SER A 64 -0.51 19.02 5.81
CA SER A 64 -0.46 20.34 5.26
C SER A 64 -0.69 20.27 3.77
N ARG A 65 -0.90 21.38 3.16
CA ARG A 65 -1.02 21.49 1.72
C ARG A 65 0.29 21.04 1.07
N THR A 66 1.41 21.32 1.70
CA THR A 66 2.71 20.90 1.20
C THR A 66 2.81 19.40 1.13
N ASP A 67 2.30 18.70 2.15
CA ASP A 67 2.33 17.23 2.16
C ASP A 67 1.43 16.68 1.05
N LEU A 68 0.29 17.29 0.85
CA LEU A 68 -0.62 16.85 -0.18
C LEU A 68 0.03 17.00 -1.57
N VAL A 69 0.68 18.13 -1.82
CA VAL A 69 1.32 18.37 -3.10
C VAL A 69 2.44 17.36 -3.32
N ARG A 70 3.20 17.07 -2.26
CA ARG A 70 4.27 16.10 -2.34
C ARG A 70 3.75 14.72 -2.67
N ASP A 71 2.68 14.30 -2.01
CA ASP A 71 2.09 13.00 -2.24
C ASP A 71 1.53 12.88 -3.66
N CYS A 72 0.86 13.90 -4.14
CA CYS A 72 0.32 13.89 -5.48
C CYS A 72 1.44 13.71 -6.51
N ARG A 73 2.54 14.40 -6.32
CA ARG A 73 3.67 14.29 -7.24
C ARG A 73 4.27 12.91 -7.18
N LEU A 74 4.45 12.37 -5.98
CA LEU A 74 5.02 11.07 -5.81
C LEU A 74 4.19 10.00 -6.50
N TYR A 75 2.89 10.00 -6.26
CA TYR A 75 2.03 8.97 -6.84
C TYR A 75 1.95 9.11 -8.35
N THR A 76 1.96 10.33 -8.85
CA THR A 76 1.96 10.55 -10.30
C THR A 76 3.24 9.98 -10.92
N GLU A 77 4.38 10.24 -10.30
CA GLU A 77 5.63 9.75 -10.84
C GLU A 77 5.74 8.24 -10.76
N LEU A 78 5.29 7.65 -9.66
CA LEU A 78 5.29 6.20 -9.54
C LEU A 78 4.43 5.58 -10.65
N THR A 79 3.29 6.19 -10.92
CA THR A 79 2.39 5.70 -11.96
C THR A 79 3.05 5.81 -13.35
N VAL A 80 3.74 6.91 -13.60
CA VAL A 80 4.43 7.10 -14.89
C VAL A 80 5.48 6.00 -15.07
N TRP A 81 6.15 5.61 -14.00
CA TRP A 81 7.18 4.58 -14.08
C TRP A 81 6.63 3.15 -14.01
N GLY A 82 5.32 3.00 -14.01
CA GLY A 82 4.71 1.67 -14.12
C GLY A 82 4.32 1.02 -12.81
N TRP A 83 4.40 1.77 -11.72
CA TRP A 83 4.01 1.20 -10.41
C TRP A 83 2.52 1.33 -10.20
N ALA A 84 1.91 0.31 -9.65
CA ALA A 84 0.52 0.36 -9.20
C ALA A 84 0.54 0.75 -7.73
N ILE A 85 -0.40 1.59 -7.31
CA ILE A 85 -0.48 2.02 -5.94
C ILE A 85 -1.89 1.79 -5.43
N LEU A 86 -2.01 1.00 -4.38
CA LEU A 86 -3.29 0.77 -3.73
C LEU A 86 -3.23 1.47 -2.38
N ARG A 87 -4.14 2.41 -2.17
CA ARG A 87 -4.17 3.20 -0.94
C ARG A 87 -5.36 2.81 -0.11
N PHE A 88 -5.15 2.65 1.18
CA PHE A 88 -6.20 2.18 2.07
C PHE A 88 -6.33 3.13 3.25
N SER A 89 -7.55 3.46 3.59
CA SER A 89 -7.83 4.28 4.77
C SER A 89 -7.73 3.41 6.02
N TRP A 90 -7.66 4.04 7.17
CA TRP A 90 -7.70 3.35 8.45
C TRP A 90 -8.95 2.47 8.53
N GLU A 91 -10.08 3.00 8.10
CA GLU A 91 -11.35 2.27 8.15
C GLU A 91 -11.30 1.01 7.30
N ASP A 92 -10.71 1.10 6.12
CA ASP A 92 -10.65 -0.06 5.23
C ASP A 92 -9.74 -1.15 5.79
N VAL A 93 -8.71 -0.79 6.49
CA VAL A 93 -7.81 -1.80 7.03
C VAL A 93 -8.36 -2.39 8.34
N MET A 94 -8.86 -1.52 9.21
CA MET A 94 -9.23 -1.93 10.56
C MET A 94 -10.68 -2.39 10.70
N LEU A 95 -11.58 -1.79 9.94
CA LEU A 95 -12.99 -2.10 10.06
C LEU A 95 -13.55 -2.91 8.90
N HIS A 96 -12.93 -2.80 7.74
CA HIS A 96 -13.42 -3.48 6.54
C HIS A 96 -12.27 -4.19 5.80
N PRO A 97 -11.57 -5.10 6.49
CA PRO A 97 -10.40 -5.75 5.87
C PRO A 97 -10.73 -6.58 4.63
N GLU A 98 -11.99 -6.94 4.46
CA GLU A 98 -12.43 -7.65 3.27
C GLU A 98 -12.24 -6.77 2.02
N ARG A 99 -12.36 -5.44 2.16
CA ARG A 99 -12.16 -4.54 1.05
C ARG A 99 -10.67 -4.49 0.67
N PHE A 100 -9.82 -4.54 1.65
CA PHE A 100 -8.39 -4.53 1.46
C PHE A 100 -7.99 -5.85 0.75
N ARG A 101 -8.48 -6.97 1.24
CA ARG A 101 -8.17 -8.27 0.65
C ARG A 101 -8.68 -8.33 -0.79
N TRP A 102 -9.87 -7.83 -1.01
CA TRP A 102 -10.45 -7.79 -2.35
C TRP A 102 -9.57 -7.01 -3.31
N ALA A 103 -9.07 -5.85 -2.88
CA ALA A 103 -8.29 -4.99 -3.77
C ALA A 103 -7.02 -5.68 -4.26
N ILE A 104 -6.31 -6.35 -3.36
CA ILE A 104 -5.09 -7.06 -3.75
C ILE A 104 -5.44 -8.25 -4.64
N HIS A 105 -6.45 -9.00 -4.27
CA HIS A 105 -6.87 -10.17 -5.05
C HIS A 105 -7.32 -9.73 -6.45
N ALA A 106 -8.13 -8.69 -6.53
CA ALA A 106 -8.63 -8.21 -7.82
C ALA A 106 -7.49 -7.69 -8.71
N TRP A 107 -6.51 -7.03 -8.10
CA TRP A 107 -5.36 -6.54 -8.84
C TRP A 107 -4.56 -7.72 -9.42
N LEU A 108 -4.36 -8.77 -8.62
CA LEU A 108 -3.65 -9.95 -9.09
C LEU A 108 -4.42 -10.66 -10.22
N GLU A 109 -5.74 -10.75 -10.11
CA GLU A 109 -6.56 -11.38 -11.13
C GLU A 109 -6.45 -10.60 -12.44
N ARG A 110 -6.56 -9.29 -12.37
CA ARG A 110 -6.47 -8.48 -13.56
C ARG A 110 -5.09 -8.60 -14.18
N ARG A 111 -4.06 -8.60 -13.37
CA ARG A 111 -2.70 -8.72 -13.85
C ARG A 111 -2.47 -10.03 -14.58
N ALA A 112 -3.12 -11.09 -14.13
CA ALA A 112 -3.01 -12.41 -14.74
C ALA A 112 -3.94 -12.59 -15.94
N GLY A 113 -4.70 -11.57 -16.29
CA GLY A 113 -5.63 -11.68 -17.43
C GLY A 113 -6.91 -12.39 -17.10
N ARG A 114 -7.22 -12.54 -15.81
CA ARG A 114 -8.46 -13.21 -15.39
C ARG A 114 -9.52 -12.17 -15.02
N PRO A 115 -10.79 -12.54 -14.99
CA PRO A 115 -11.85 -11.60 -14.66
C PRO A 115 -11.67 -11.03 -13.26
N VAL A 116 -11.95 -9.75 -13.11
CA VAL A 116 -11.87 -9.08 -11.82
C VAL A 116 -13.11 -9.42 -11.01
N PRO A 117 -12.98 -9.93 -9.78
CA PRO A 117 -14.16 -10.23 -8.98
C PRO A 117 -14.82 -8.91 -8.51
N PRO A 118 -16.13 -8.93 -8.27
CA PRO A 118 -16.81 -7.72 -7.84
C PRO A 118 -16.37 -7.31 -6.44
N PRO A 119 -16.39 -6.01 -6.13
CA PRO A 119 -16.00 -5.58 -4.80
C PRO A 119 -17.03 -6.01 -3.77
N PRO A 120 -16.64 -6.14 -2.51
CA PRO A 120 -17.59 -6.47 -1.48
C PRO A 120 -18.59 -5.32 -1.29
N PRO A 121 -19.75 -5.58 -0.72
CA PRO A 121 -20.74 -4.53 -0.50
C PRO A 121 -20.18 -3.46 0.43
N ALA A 122 -20.65 -2.26 0.23
CA ALA A 122 -20.17 -1.11 0.99
C ALA A 122 -20.56 -1.17 2.47
#